data_b42064e0fb5dedad30e98dad9b279178
#
_entry.id   b42064e0fb5dedad30e98dad9b279178
#
_cell.length_a   1.000
_cell.length_b   1.000
_cell.length_c   1.000
_cell.angle_alpha   90.00
_cell.angle_beta   90.00
_cell.angle_gamma   90.00
#
_symmetry.space_group_name_H-M   'P 1'
#
loop_
_entity.id
_entity.type
_entity.pdbx_description
1 polymer ?
#
loop_
_entity_poly.entity_id
_entity_poly.type
_entity_poly.pdbx_seq_one_letter_code
_entity_poly.pdbx_strand_id
1 'polypeptide(L)'
;TTYPGTTRELILPPLTAEGSEVGKDFFLCFSPERIDPGNEEYKIKNTPKVIGGVTETCGNLGTLLYEQISDNVVSVSSPESAEMVKLLENTFRSVNIGLVNEVAIMCEKLGVDVWEVIDAAATKPFGFMKFTPGPGLGGHCIPVDPHYLAWKMRTLDYRARFIELAGQINTAMPDHVVELVRSGLNDKEKAIRGSKVLLLGVAYKKDVDDVRESPSLDVMRLLENQGAALDFHDPMVNEISWNGRTKTGLNQLDSK
;
A
#
# COMPACT_ATOMS: atom_id res chain seq x y z
N THR A 1 -4.46 -11.03 -3.72
CA THR A 1 -3.32 -11.40 -2.82
C THR A 1 -3.78 -12.42 -1.79
N THR A 2 -2.88 -13.29 -1.37
CA THR A 2 -3.15 -14.37 -0.43
C THR A 2 -1.87 -14.70 0.36
N TYR A 3 -1.99 -15.54 1.42
CA TYR A 3 -0.83 -15.99 2.20
C TYR A 3 -0.10 -17.15 1.50
N PRO A 4 1.22 -17.35 1.73
CA PRO A 4 1.97 -18.46 1.15
C PRO A 4 1.44 -19.80 1.66
N GLY A 5 1.12 -20.68 0.71
CA GLY A 5 0.49 -21.99 0.95
C GLY A 5 -0.97 -22.08 0.50
N THR A 6 -1.63 -20.95 0.18
CA THR A 6 -3.06 -20.93 -0.19
C THR A 6 -3.37 -21.86 -1.37
N THR A 7 -2.54 -21.84 -2.42
CA THR A 7 -2.74 -22.69 -3.59
C THR A 7 -2.76 -24.18 -3.21
N ARG A 8 -1.86 -24.60 -2.33
CA ARG A 8 -1.73 -26.00 -1.92
C ARG A 8 -2.70 -26.40 -0.81
N GLU A 9 -2.98 -25.48 0.12
CA GLU A 9 -3.84 -25.76 1.28
C GLU A 9 -5.34 -25.66 0.97
N LEU A 10 -5.74 -24.71 0.10
CA LEU A 10 -7.14 -24.40 -0.14
C LEU A 10 -7.62 -24.72 -1.56
N ILE A 11 -6.76 -24.55 -2.57
CA ILE A 11 -7.18 -24.73 -3.98
C ILE A 11 -6.96 -26.16 -4.46
N LEU A 12 -5.83 -26.77 -4.13
CA LEU A 12 -5.49 -28.12 -4.58
C LEU A 12 -6.43 -29.20 -4.01
N PRO A 13 -6.80 -29.22 -2.69
CA PRO A 13 -7.59 -30.33 -2.14
C PRO A 13 -8.95 -30.52 -2.79
N PRO A 14 -9.79 -29.51 -3.04
CA PRO A 14 -11.07 -29.71 -3.72
C PRO A 14 -10.91 -30.18 -5.17
N LEU A 15 -9.82 -29.81 -5.87
CA LEU A 15 -9.54 -30.26 -7.24
C LEU A 15 -9.11 -31.73 -7.33
N THR A 16 -8.61 -32.29 -6.24
CA THR A 16 -8.18 -33.69 -6.16
C THR A 16 -9.18 -34.60 -5.45
N ALA A 17 -10.28 -34.04 -4.90
CA ALA A 17 -11.28 -34.76 -4.09
C ALA A 17 -11.94 -35.95 -4.82
N GLU A 18 -12.11 -35.86 -6.15
CA GLU A 18 -12.71 -36.89 -6.99
C GLU A 18 -11.64 -37.82 -7.63
N GLY A 19 -10.40 -37.78 -7.16
CA GLY A 19 -9.33 -38.66 -7.62
C GLY A 19 -8.51 -38.13 -8.80
N SER A 20 -8.72 -36.89 -9.23
CA SER A 20 -7.92 -36.24 -10.28
C SER A 20 -6.49 -35.98 -9.79
N GLU A 21 -5.49 -36.26 -10.63
CA GLU A 21 -4.07 -36.14 -10.33
C GLU A 21 -3.50 -34.83 -10.92
N VAL A 22 -2.98 -33.95 -10.06
CA VAL A 22 -2.30 -32.73 -10.49
C VAL A 22 -1.03 -33.03 -11.27
N GLY A 23 -0.85 -32.38 -12.41
CA GLY A 23 0.27 -32.61 -13.32
C GLY A 23 -0.01 -33.69 -14.39
N LYS A 24 -1.18 -34.33 -14.33
CA LYS A 24 -1.69 -35.28 -15.34
C LYS A 24 -3.08 -34.85 -15.85
N ASP A 25 -4.07 -34.89 -14.96
CA ASP A 25 -5.47 -34.63 -15.32
C ASP A 25 -5.77 -33.13 -15.35
N PHE A 26 -5.06 -32.34 -14.53
CA PHE A 26 -5.12 -30.89 -14.54
C PHE A 26 -3.76 -30.28 -14.12
N PHE A 27 -3.60 -28.99 -14.41
CA PHE A 27 -2.38 -28.27 -14.10
C PHE A 27 -2.70 -27.04 -13.24
N LEU A 28 -1.97 -26.88 -12.13
CA LEU A 28 -2.20 -25.79 -11.16
C LEU A 28 -0.89 -25.05 -10.91
N CYS A 29 -0.92 -23.74 -11.16
CA CYS A 29 0.17 -22.83 -10.84
C CYS A 29 -0.40 -21.54 -10.25
N PHE A 30 0.44 -20.77 -9.57
CA PHE A 30 0.14 -19.45 -9.06
C PHE A 30 1.00 -18.40 -9.76
N SER A 31 0.37 -17.27 -10.10
CA SER A 31 1.06 -16.06 -10.59
C SER A 31 0.51 -14.83 -9.88
N PRO A 32 1.29 -14.08 -9.11
CA PRO A 32 0.85 -12.85 -8.48
C PRO A 32 0.60 -11.76 -9.52
N GLU A 33 -0.42 -10.92 -9.28
CA GLU A 33 -0.60 -9.70 -10.04
C GLU A 33 0.33 -8.59 -9.52
N ARG A 34 1.11 -7.99 -10.42
CA ARG A 34 2.15 -7.00 -10.11
C ARG A 34 1.95 -5.66 -10.80
N ILE A 35 0.84 -5.48 -11.53
CA ILE A 35 0.54 -4.23 -12.22
C ILE A 35 0.20 -3.14 -11.19
N ASP A 36 0.74 -1.95 -11.43
CA ASP A 36 0.39 -0.75 -10.71
C ASP A 36 -0.59 0.07 -11.55
N PRO A 37 -1.89 0.14 -11.16
CA PRO A 37 -2.88 0.92 -11.88
C PRO A 37 -2.46 2.39 -12.02
N GLY A 38 -2.61 2.93 -13.22
CA GLY A 38 -2.19 4.29 -13.55
C GLY A 38 -0.71 4.42 -13.95
N ASN A 39 0.08 3.35 -13.90
CA ASN A 39 1.45 3.36 -14.40
C ASN A 39 1.48 3.35 -15.93
N GLU A 40 2.07 4.38 -16.54
CA GLU A 40 2.14 4.51 -18.00
C GLU A 40 3.29 3.72 -18.64
N GLU A 41 4.36 3.48 -17.88
CA GLU A 41 5.57 2.81 -18.33
C GLU A 41 5.46 1.29 -18.25
N TYR A 42 4.99 0.77 -17.10
CA TYR A 42 4.91 -0.68 -16.82
C TYR A 42 3.48 -1.19 -16.98
N LYS A 43 3.26 -2.01 -18.03
CA LYS A 43 1.98 -2.62 -18.40
C LYS A 43 2.10 -4.15 -18.36
N ILE A 44 1.01 -4.87 -18.65
CA ILE A 44 0.96 -6.35 -18.61
C ILE A 44 2.12 -6.97 -19.41
N LYS A 45 2.42 -6.40 -20.58
CA LYS A 45 3.41 -6.98 -21.49
C LYS A 45 4.84 -6.89 -20.96
N ASN A 46 5.24 -5.75 -20.42
CA ASN A 46 6.62 -5.46 -20.00
C ASN A 46 6.87 -5.57 -18.50
N THR A 47 5.83 -5.88 -17.70
CA THR A 47 5.99 -6.22 -16.28
C THR A 47 6.30 -7.71 -16.16
N PRO A 48 7.47 -8.11 -15.62
CA PRO A 48 7.82 -9.52 -15.49
C PRO A 48 6.78 -10.29 -14.69
N LYS A 49 6.31 -11.44 -15.21
CA LYS A 49 5.41 -12.34 -14.50
C LYS A 49 6.19 -13.38 -13.72
N VAL A 50 5.75 -13.70 -12.51
CA VAL A 50 6.34 -14.78 -11.68
C VAL A 50 5.38 -15.96 -11.68
N ILE A 51 5.88 -17.17 -11.93
CA ILE A 51 5.07 -18.40 -12.01
C ILE A 51 5.65 -19.45 -11.07
N GLY A 52 4.80 -20.00 -10.20
CA GLY A 52 5.12 -21.16 -9.36
C GLY A 52 4.11 -22.28 -9.55
N GLY A 53 4.56 -23.44 -10.04
CA GLY A 53 3.71 -24.61 -10.26
C GLY A 53 3.64 -25.53 -9.04
N VAL A 54 2.53 -26.24 -8.87
CA VAL A 54 2.38 -27.29 -7.85
C VAL A 54 3.31 -28.47 -8.17
N THR A 55 3.51 -28.77 -9.46
CA THR A 55 4.52 -29.69 -9.99
C THR A 55 5.37 -28.96 -11.03
N GLU A 56 6.49 -29.55 -11.42
CA GLU A 56 7.35 -29.02 -12.48
C GLU A 56 6.57 -28.83 -13.79
N THR A 57 5.75 -29.81 -14.17
CA THR A 57 4.89 -29.74 -15.37
C THR A 57 3.90 -28.57 -15.28
N CYS A 58 3.29 -28.34 -14.11
CA CYS A 58 2.41 -27.20 -13.87
C CYS A 58 3.13 -25.87 -14.07
N GLY A 59 4.36 -25.75 -13.54
CA GLY A 59 5.18 -24.56 -13.70
C GLY A 59 5.55 -24.29 -15.16
N ASN A 60 6.00 -25.33 -15.87
CA ASN A 60 6.37 -25.25 -17.29
C ASN A 60 5.18 -24.82 -18.17
N LEU A 61 4.01 -25.42 -17.98
CA LEU A 61 2.81 -25.04 -18.74
C LEU A 61 2.34 -23.62 -18.39
N GLY A 62 2.39 -23.24 -17.11
CA GLY A 62 2.10 -21.88 -16.68
C GLY A 62 3.04 -20.86 -17.33
N THR A 63 4.32 -21.16 -17.39
CA THR A 63 5.35 -20.34 -18.06
C THR A 63 5.04 -20.18 -19.54
N LEU A 64 4.82 -21.28 -20.27
CA LEU A 64 4.47 -21.25 -21.69
C LEU A 64 3.20 -20.45 -21.99
N LEU A 65 2.19 -20.52 -21.10
CA LEU A 65 0.98 -19.73 -21.23
C LEU A 65 1.26 -18.22 -21.09
N TYR A 66 2.03 -17.83 -20.06
CA TYR A 66 2.29 -16.42 -19.78
C TYR A 66 3.31 -15.80 -20.76
N GLU A 67 4.20 -16.57 -21.37
CA GLU A 67 5.07 -16.12 -22.47
C GLU A 67 4.31 -15.62 -23.70
N GLN A 68 3.02 -15.99 -23.83
CA GLN A 68 2.16 -15.46 -24.90
C GLN A 68 1.70 -14.00 -24.67
N ILE A 69 1.78 -13.51 -23.42
CA ILE A 69 1.23 -12.21 -23.04
C ILE A 69 2.23 -11.31 -22.33
N SER A 70 3.36 -11.83 -21.88
CA SER A 70 4.41 -11.08 -21.17
C SER A 70 5.78 -11.34 -21.81
N ASP A 71 6.55 -10.27 -21.99
CA ASP A 71 7.90 -10.35 -22.58
C ASP A 71 8.91 -11.03 -21.64
N ASN A 72 8.61 -11.15 -20.35
CA ASN A 72 9.50 -11.75 -19.37
C ASN A 72 8.72 -12.55 -18.32
N VAL A 73 9.02 -13.84 -18.23
CA VAL A 73 8.41 -14.76 -17.25
C VAL A 73 9.53 -15.37 -16.38
N VAL A 74 9.36 -15.23 -15.08
CA VAL A 74 10.29 -15.77 -14.07
C VAL A 74 9.65 -16.97 -13.40
N SER A 75 10.17 -18.16 -13.68
CA SER A 75 9.74 -19.38 -13.02
C SER A 75 10.38 -19.52 -11.65
N VAL A 76 9.60 -19.89 -10.64
CA VAL A 76 10.05 -20.20 -9.28
C VAL A 76 9.66 -21.63 -8.91
N SER A 77 10.31 -22.19 -7.89
CA SER A 77 10.25 -23.62 -7.57
C SER A 77 8.88 -24.10 -7.03
N SER A 78 8.00 -23.19 -6.57
CA SER A 78 6.72 -23.58 -5.98
C SER A 78 5.69 -22.44 -6.01
N PRO A 79 4.39 -22.76 -5.87
CA PRO A 79 3.35 -21.73 -5.70
C PRO A 79 3.61 -20.84 -4.49
N GLU A 80 4.07 -21.42 -3.38
CA GLU A 80 4.40 -20.72 -2.14
C GLU A 80 5.46 -19.63 -2.37
N SER A 81 6.47 -19.94 -3.18
CA SER A 81 7.50 -18.96 -3.57
C SER A 81 6.89 -17.81 -4.38
N ALA A 82 6.02 -18.11 -5.34
CA ALA A 82 5.35 -17.08 -6.14
C ALA A 82 4.39 -16.23 -5.29
N GLU A 83 3.65 -16.85 -4.36
CA GLU A 83 2.78 -16.17 -3.39
C GLU A 83 3.60 -15.23 -2.49
N MET A 84 4.76 -15.69 -2.01
CA MET A 84 5.65 -14.91 -1.15
C MET A 84 6.26 -13.70 -1.85
N VAL A 85 6.54 -13.76 -3.15
CA VAL A 85 7.13 -12.64 -3.93
C VAL A 85 6.28 -11.39 -3.79
N LYS A 86 4.98 -11.47 -4.04
CA LYS A 86 4.09 -10.31 -3.93
C LYS A 86 4.01 -9.74 -2.51
N LEU A 87 3.95 -10.61 -1.53
CA LEU A 87 3.92 -10.20 -0.12
C LEU A 87 5.23 -9.51 0.28
N LEU A 88 6.37 -10.01 -0.20
CA LEU A 88 7.67 -9.38 0.03
C LEU A 88 7.72 -7.97 -0.60
N GLU A 89 7.27 -7.81 -1.84
CA GLU A 89 7.24 -6.51 -2.53
C GLU A 89 6.39 -5.48 -1.77
N ASN A 90 5.19 -5.86 -1.33
CA ASN A 90 4.31 -4.98 -0.60
C ASN A 90 4.78 -4.72 0.84
N THR A 91 5.35 -5.73 1.50
CA THR A 91 5.98 -5.58 2.82
C THR A 91 7.19 -4.65 2.75
N PHE A 92 8.06 -4.80 1.74
CA PHE A 92 9.19 -3.90 1.53
C PHE A 92 8.73 -2.45 1.42
N ARG A 93 7.68 -2.19 0.65
CA ARG A 93 7.12 -0.84 0.50
C ARG A 93 6.54 -0.33 1.82
N SER A 94 5.73 -1.12 2.51
CA SER A 94 5.12 -0.75 3.80
C SER A 94 6.16 -0.43 4.88
N VAL A 95 7.20 -1.25 4.98
CA VAL A 95 8.28 -1.08 5.97
C VAL A 95 9.10 0.17 5.69
N ASN A 96 9.46 0.42 4.41
CA ASN A 96 10.25 1.59 4.06
C ASN A 96 9.44 2.90 4.17
N ILE A 97 8.15 2.89 3.90
CA ILE A 97 7.27 4.03 4.17
C ILE A 97 7.18 4.27 5.68
N GLY A 98 7.00 3.23 6.50
CA GLY A 98 7.05 3.34 7.96
C GLY A 98 8.36 3.95 8.45
N LEU A 99 9.50 3.50 7.91
CA LEU A 99 10.81 4.06 8.24
C LEU A 99 10.90 5.56 7.92
N VAL A 100 10.51 6.00 6.72
CA VAL A 100 10.61 7.43 6.38
C VAL A 100 9.57 8.29 7.11
N ASN A 101 8.42 7.73 7.48
CA ASN A 101 7.45 8.38 8.36
C ASN A 101 8.04 8.61 9.76
N GLU A 102 8.70 7.61 10.34
CA GLU A 102 9.40 7.77 11.63
C GLU A 102 10.55 8.77 11.53
N VAL A 103 11.32 8.74 10.43
CA VAL A 103 12.38 9.74 10.16
C VAL A 103 11.80 11.15 10.06
N ALA A 104 10.62 11.34 9.48
CA ALA A 104 9.95 12.65 9.44
C ALA A 104 9.66 13.18 10.85
N ILE A 105 9.15 12.33 11.74
CA ILE A 105 8.94 12.70 13.16
C ILE A 105 10.25 13.03 13.86
N MET A 106 11.34 12.28 13.58
CA MET A 106 12.66 12.59 14.13
C MET A 106 13.20 13.93 13.62
N CYS A 107 13.07 14.20 12.32
CA CYS A 107 13.50 15.47 11.70
C CYS A 107 12.75 16.67 12.29
N GLU A 108 11.44 16.55 12.51
CA GLU A 108 10.64 17.58 13.20
C GLU A 108 11.21 17.90 14.59
N LYS A 109 11.50 16.87 15.39
CA LYS A 109 12.07 17.05 16.74
C LYS A 109 13.47 17.66 16.71
N LEU A 110 14.22 17.45 15.65
CA LEU A 110 15.56 18.00 15.44
C LEU A 110 15.52 19.40 14.81
N GLY A 111 14.39 19.87 14.32
CA GLY A 111 14.25 21.12 13.58
C GLY A 111 14.91 21.07 12.19
N VAL A 112 14.93 19.89 11.55
CA VAL A 112 15.54 19.66 10.21
C VAL A 112 14.44 19.37 9.20
N ASP A 113 14.63 19.83 7.96
CA ASP A 113 13.70 19.52 6.86
C ASP A 113 13.91 18.09 6.37
N VAL A 114 12.90 17.23 6.57
CA VAL A 114 12.93 15.82 6.15
C VAL A 114 13.05 15.67 4.63
N TRP A 115 12.47 16.59 3.85
CA TRP A 115 12.52 16.55 2.40
C TRP A 115 13.94 16.79 1.88
N GLU A 116 14.64 17.78 2.44
CA GLU A 116 16.05 18.03 2.15
C GLU A 116 16.92 16.81 2.50
N VAL A 117 16.69 16.22 3.67
CA VAL A 117 17.43 15.03 4.11
C VAL A 117 17.22 13.84 3.17
N ILE A 118 15.98 13.55 2.78
CA ILE A 118 15.65 12.44 1.87
C ILE A 118 16.21 12.70 0.48
N ASP A 119 16.10 13.91 -0.04
CA ASP A 119 16.61 14.27 -1.37
C ASP A 119 18.13 14.19 -1.41
N ALA A 120 18.82 14.66 -0.39
CA ALA A 120 20.26 14.50 -0.25
C ALA A 120 20.68 13.02 -0.16
N ALA A 121 19.98 12.21 0.65
CA ALA A 121 20.26 10.78 0.75
C ALA A 121 20.05 10.02 -0.57
N ALA A 122 19.06 10.44 -1.37
CA ALA A 122 18.74 9.86 -2.68
C ALA A 122 19.81 10.14 -3.76
N THR A 123 20.74 11.07 -3.53
CA THR A 123 21.87 11.28 -4.44
C THR A 123 22.89 10.15 -4.41
N LYS A 124 22.83 9.30 -3.37
CA LYS A 124 23.69 8.12 -3.27
C LYS A 124 23.23 7.06 -4.29
N PRO A 125 24.10 6.65 -5.24
CA PRO A 125 23.69 5.78 -6.35
C PRO A 125 23.50 4.31 -5.96
N PHE A 126 23.73 3.93 -4.71
CA PHE A 126 23.60 2.55 -4.21
C PHE A 126 23.23 2.51 -2.72
N GLY A 127 22.54 1.43 -2.31
CA GLY A 127 22.23 1.16 -0.90
C GLY A 127 21.19 2.10 -0.28
N PHE A 128 20.53 2.92 -1.09
CA PHE A 128 19.39 3.75 -0.71
C PHE A 128 18.35 3.76 -1.83
N MET A 129 17.09 3.52 -1.46
CA MET A 129 15.93 3.69 -2.36
C MET A 129 15.04 4.76 -1.75
N LYS A 130 14.74 5.79 -2.54
CA LYS A 130 13.94 6.92 -2.08
C LYS A 130 12.50 6.51 -1.81
N PHE A 131 12.05 6.76 -0.58
CA PHE A 131 10.66 6.81 -0.16
C PHE A 131 10.37 8.18 0.42
N THR A 132 9.11 8.58 0.40
CA THR A 132 8.67 9.89 0.92
C THR A 132 7.69 9.68 2.07
N PRO A 133 7.78 10.50 3.14
CA PRO A 133 6.80 10.45 4.22
C PRO A 133 5.44 10.97 3.75
N GLY A 134 4.39 10.58 4.48
CA GLY A 134 3.03 10.98 4.22
C GLY A 134 2.11 10.77 5.42
N PRO A 135 0.82 11.05 5.28
CA PRO A 135 -0.16 10.92 6.36
C PRO A 135 -0.52 9.48 6.73
N GLY A 136 0.15 8.50 6.16
CA GLY A 136 -0.08 7.06 6.37
C GLY A 136 -0.03 6.27 5.07
N LEU A 137 -0.56 5.04 5.11
CA LEU A 137 -0.71 4.17 3.96
C LEU A 137 -2.15 4.14 3.49
N GLY A 138 -2.35 4.26 2.17
CA GLY A 138 -3.65 4.11 1.54
C GLY A 138 -3.67 3.04 0.46
N GLY A 139 -4.87 2.79 -0.10
CA GLY A 139 -5.12 1.76 -1.10
C GLY A 139 -5.33 0.37 -0.49
N HIS A 140 -5.66 -0.62 -1.35
CA HIS A 140 -6.08 -1.94 -0.88
C HIS A 140 -4.93 -2.87 -0.51
N CYS A 141 -3.75 -2.73 -1.15
CA CYS A 141 -2.72 -3.75 -1.09
C CYS A 141 -1.71 -3.49 0.02
N ILE A 142 -1.11 -2.28 0.05
CA ILE A 142 0.02 -2.01 0.95
C ILE A 142 -0.38 -2.03 2.43
N PRO A 143 -1.55 -1.51 2.84
CA PRO A 143 -1.99 -1.61 4.23
C PRO A 143 -2.38 -3.02 4.67
N VAL A 144 -2.80 -3.89 3.74
CA VAL A 144 -3.46 -5.17 4.05
C VAL A 144 -2.55 -6.37 3.82
N ASP A 145 -1.86 -6.43 2.67
CA ASP A 145 -1.09 -7.61 2.25
C ASP A 145 -0.02 -8.06 3.25
N PRO A 146 0.76 -7.16 3.89
CA PRO A 146 1.72 -7.58 4.92
C PRO A 146 1.07 -8.29 6.10
N HIS A 147 -0.20 -7.95 6.42
CA HIS A 147 -0.91 -8.59 7.53
C HIS A 147 -1.33 -10.03 7.23
N TYR A 148 -1.55 -10.40 5.95
CA TYR A 148 -1.73 -11.81 5.57
C TYR A 148 -0.49 -12.63 5.91
N LEU A 149 0.69 -12.09 5.61
CA LEU A 149 1.95 -12.74 5.96
C LEU A 149 2.13 -12.81 7.49
N ALA A 150 1.90 -11.72 8.21
CA ALA A 150 2.01 -11.69 9.66
C ALA A 150 1.04 -12.67 10.32
N TRP A 151 -0.20 -12.79 9.81
CA TRP A 151 -1.19 -13.76 10.28
C TRP A 151 -0.70 -15.20 10.04
N LYS A 152 -0.24 -15.54 8.83
CA LYS A 152 0.28 -16.88 8.52
C LYS A 152 1.48 -17.23 9.41
N MET A 153 2.38 -16.30 9.65
CA MET A 153 3.54 -16.52 10.51
C MET A 153 3.14 -16.78 11.97
N ARG A 154 2.08 -16.15 12.46
CA ARG A 154 1.55 -16.45 13.82
C ARG A 154 1.04 -17.88 13.93
N THR A 155 0.49 -18.48 12.88
CA THR A 155 0.09 -19.90 12.89
C THR A 155 1.29 -20.86 12.98
N LEU A 156 2.50 -20.34 12.74
CA LEU A 156 3.79 -21.04 12.82
C LEU A 156 4.62 -20.56 14.04
N ASP A 157 3.98 -19.98 15.04
CA ASP A 157 4.60 -19.44 16.27
C ASP A 157 5.70 -18.39 16.01
N TYR A 158 5.60 -17.66 14.90
CA TYR A 158 6.55 -16.60 14.57
C TYR A 158 5.90 -15.23 14.51
N ARG A 159 6.51 -14.24 15.16
CA ARG A 159 6.06 -12.84 15.15
C ARG A 159 6.82 -12.02 14.10
N ALA A 160 6.11 -11.50 13.11
CA ALA A 160 6.66 -10.66 12.04
C ALA A 160 6.88 -9.21 12.49
N ARG A 161 7.92 -8.97 13.30
CA ARG A 161 8.15 -7.70 14.03
C ARG A 161 8.23 -6.46 13.13
N PHE A 162 8.93 -6.52 12.00
CA PHE A 162 9.02 -5.39 11.08
C PHE A 162 7.67 -5.00 10.47
N ILE A 163 6.84 -5.99 10.14
CA ILE A 163 5.50 -5.73 9.59
C ILE A 163 4.61 -5.07 10.64
N GLU A 164 4.63 -5.61 11.87
CA GLU A 164 3.81 -5.08 12.97
C GLU A 164 4.23 -3.66 13.34
N LEU A 165 5.54 -3.39 13.45
CA LEU A 165 6.06 -2.07 13.77
C LEU A 165 5.74 -1.05 12.67
N ALA A 166 6.00 -1.39 11.41
CA ALA A 166 5.67 -0.52 10.29
C ALA A 166 4.16 -0.21 10.22
N GLY A 167 3.31 -1.22 10.48
CA GLY A 167 1.87 -1.02 10.57
C GLY A 167 1.50 -0.01 11.67
N GLN A 168 2.08 -0.13 12.87
CA GLN A 168 1.85 0.80 13.98
C GLN A 168 2.25 2.23 13.63
N ILE A 169 3.45 2.42 13.06
CA ILE A 169 3.94 3.74 12.68
C ILE A 169 3.04 4.36 11.61
N ASN A 170 2.75 3.63 10.54
CA ASN A 170 1.94 4.13 9.43
C ASN A 170 0.51 4.48 9.86
N THR A 171 -0.09 3.67 10.73
CA THR A 171 -1.45 3.92 11.26
C THR A 171 -1.50 5.11 12.21
N ALA A 172 -0.40 5.47 12.87
CA ALA A 172 -0.33 6.62 13.76
C ALA A 172 -0.08 7.95 13.01
N MET A 173 0.26 7.93 11.73
CA MET A 173 0.56 9.16 10.97
C MET A 173 -0.61 10.15 10.84
N PRO A 174 -1.88 9.75 10.68
CA PRO A 174 -2.99 10.70 10.69
C PRO A 174 -3.07 11.51 11.98
N ASP A 175 -2.85 10.87 13.15
CA ASP A 175 -2.81 11.57 14.44
C ASP A 175 -1.64 12.56 14.50
N HIS A 176 -0.47 12.16 13.99
CA HIS A 176 0.70 13.06 13.89
C HIS A 176 0.40 14.29 13.03
N VAL A 177 -0.25 14.13 11.86
CA VAL A 177 -0.67 15.26 11.02
C VAL A 177 -1.62 16.19 11.77
N VAL A 178 -2.57 15.64 12.51
CA VAL A 178 -3.51 16.44 13.32
C VAL A 178 -2.78 17.20 14.43
N GLU A 179 -1.73 16.61 15.03
CA GLU A 179 -0.89 17.30 16.02
C GLU A 179 -0.13 18.47 15.40
N LEU A 180 0.41 18.31 14.19
CA LEU A 180 1.03 19.42 13.44
C LEU A 180 0.04 20.54 13.16
N VAL A 181 -1.20 20.21 12.75
CA VAL A 181 -2.25 21.21 12.56
C VAL A 181 -2.58 21.93 13.87
N ARG A 182 -2.67 21.20 14.99
CA ARG A 182 -2.92 21.76 16.31
C ARG A 182 -1.82 22.73 16.72
N SER A 183 -0.56 22.34 16.56
CA SER A 183 0.61 23.18 16.88
C SER A 183 0.60 24.47 16.04
N GLY A 184 0.45 24.34 14.71
CA GLY A 184 0.41 25.50 13.82
C GLY A 184 -0.76 26.46 14.07
N LEU A 185 -1.93 25.95 14.51
CA LEU A 185 -3.05 26.79 14.93
C LEU A 185 -2.77 27.47 16.27
N ASN A 186 -2.17 26.75 17.22
CA ASN A 186 -1.80 27.30 18.54
C ASN A 186 -0.81 28.45 18.41
N ASP A 187 0.16 28.37 17.50
CA ASP A 187 1.11 29.46 17.19
C ASP A 187 0.41 30.74 16.68
N LYS A 188 -0.84 30.60 16.24
CA LYS A 188 -1.70 31.71 15.80
C LYS A 188 -2.82 32.01 16.80
N GLU A 189 -2.71 31.54 18.04
CA GLU A 189 -3.71 31.69 19.10
C GLU A 189 -5.10 31.16 18.71
N LYS A 190 -5.15 30.08 17.89
CA LYS A 190 -6.38 29.45 17.41
C LYS A 190 -6.48 28.02 17.93
N ALA A 191 -7.73 27.59 18.19
CA ALA A 191 -8.03 26.20 18.49
C ALA A 191 -8.45 25.47 17.21
N ILE A 192 -8.34 24.14 17.16
CA ILE A 192 -8.93 23.32 16.09
C ILE A 192 -10.44 23.52 16.02
N ARG A 193 -11.12 23.56 17.19
CA ARG A 193 -12.55 23.79 17.27
C ARG A 193 -12.90 25.17 16.70
N GLY A 194 -13.76 25.17 15.67
CA GLY A 194 -14.21 26.38 14.98
C GLY A 194 -13.25 26.88 13.89
N SER A 195 -12.07 26.30 13.73
CA SER A 195 -11.19 26.60 12.61
C SER A 195 -11.72 26.01 11.31
N LYS A 196 -11.53 26.73 10.19
CA LYS A 196 -11.74 26.22 8.85
C LYS A 196 -10.44 25.63 8.34
N VAL A 197 -10.48 24.35 7.92
CA VAL A 197 -9.33 23.63 7.42
C VAL A 197 -9.64 23.11 6.02
N LEU A 198 -8.76 23.39 5.08
CA LEU A 198 -8.81 22.86 3.72
C LEU A 198 -7.79 21.76 3.56
N LEU A 199 -8.24 20.59 3.15
CA LEU A 199 -7.35 19.48 2.74
C LEU A 199 -7.05 19.58 1.25
N LEU A 200 -5.78 19.48 0.90
CA LEU A 200 -5.31 19.42 -0.48
C LEU A 200 -4.92 17.96 -0.81
N GLY A 201 -5.77 17.31 -1.60
CA GLY A 201 -5.66 15.89 -1.94
C GLY A 201 -6.41 14.98 -0.95
N VAL A 202 -7.32 14.17 -1.48
CA VAL A 202 -8.06 13.14 -0.73
C VAL A 202 -7.92 11.75 -1.34
N ALA A 203 -7.40 11.62 -2.55
CA ALA A 203 -7.03 10.34 -3.13
C ALA A 203 -5.88 9.69 -2.35
N TYR A 204 -5.82 8.35 -2.35
CA TYR A 204 -4.75 7.65 -1.62
C TYR A 204 -3.39 7.73 -2.32
N LYS A 205 -3.36 8.11 -3.59
CA LYS A 205 -2.18 8.16 -4.45
C LYS A 205 -2.32 9.30 -5.46
N LYS A 206 -1.19 9.83 -5.91
CA LYS A 206 -1.09 10.80 -6.99
C LYS A 206 -1.70 10.25 -8.29
N ASP A 207 -2.37 11.13 -9.06
CA ASP A 207 -2.91 10.86 -10.40
C ASP A 207 -3.95 9.73 -10.47
N VAL A 208 -4.73 9.53 -9.40
CA VAL A 208 -5.87 8.61 -9.35
C VAL A 208 -7.08 9.28 -8.67
N ASP A 209 -8.27 8.77 -8.96
CA ASP A 209 -9.54 9.20 -8.36
C ASP A 209 -10.02 8.29 -7.20
N ASP A 210 -9.16 7.40 -6.73
CA ASP A 210 -9.47 6.39 -5.72
C ASP A 210 -9.19 6.90 -4.30
N VAL A 211 -10.22 6.99 -3.50
CA VAL A 211 -10.17 7.46 -2.10
C VAL A 211 -10.22 6.33 -1.07
N ARG A 212 -10.28 5.07 -1.52
CA ARG A 212 -10.42 3.92 -0.62
C ARG A 212 -9.18 3.78 0.27
N GLU A 213 -9.44 3.63 1.58
CA GLU A 213 -8.38 3.57 2.60
C GLU A 213 -7.40 4.75 2.54
N SER A 214 -7.85 5.92 2.05
CA SER A 214 -7.00 7.10 2.03
C SER A 214 -6.78 7.64 3.45
N PRO A 215 -5.53 7.79 3.90
CA PRO A 215 -5.25 8.37 5.21
C PRO A 215 -5.68 9.83 5.35
N SER A 216 -5.90 10.54 4.23
CA SER A 216 -6.49 11.89 4.24
C SER A 216 -7.90 11.88 4.82
N LEU A 217 -8.67 10.81 4.61
CA LEU A 217 -10.00 10.66 5.21
C LEU A 217 -9.91 10.43 6.72
N ASP A 218 -8.88 9.75 7.22
CA ASP A 218 -8.63 9.61 8.65
C ASP A 218 -8.28 10.95 9.28
N VAL A 219 -7.40 11.74 8.65
CA VAL A 219 -7.08 13.12 9.07
C VAL A 219 -8.35 13.98 9.12
N MET A 220 -9.19 13.92 8.07
CA MET A 220 -10.47 14.65 8.06
C MET A 220 -11.34 14.26 9.26
N ARG A 221 -11.53 12.98 9.51
CA ARG A 221 -12.35 12.47 10.61
C ARG A 221 -11.81 12.93 11.97
N LEU A 222 -10.50 12.88 12.18
CA LEU A 222 -9.87 13.32 13.41
C LEU A 222 -10.04 14.82 13.66
N LEU A 223 -9.90 15.66 12.62
CA LEU A 223 -10.10 17.10 12.71
C LEU A 223 -11.58 17.46 12.94
N GLU A 224 -12.49 16.80 12.23
CA GLU A 224 -13.95 17.02 12.40
C GLU A 224 -14.41 16.66 13.81
N ASN A 225 -13.92 15.53 14.36
CA ASN A 225 -14.19 15.11 15.74
C ASN A 225 -13.70 16.14 16.78
N GLN A 226 -12.67 16.92 16.45
CA GLN A 226 -12.18 18.03 17.28
C GLN A 226 -12.92 19.34 17.02
N GLY A 227 -13.88 19.37 16.10
CA GLY A 227 -14.77 20.50 15.83
C GLY A 227 -14.26 21.48 14.78
N ALA A 228 -13.34 21.05 13.90
CA ALA A 228 -12.97 21.84 12.71
C ALA A 228 -14.10 21.80 11.66
N ALA A 229 -14.24 22.90 10.91
CA ALA A 229 -15.02 22.94 9.68
C ALA A 229 -14.09 22.57 8.51
N LEU A 230 -14.43 21.48 7.78
CA LEU A 230 -13.56 20.91 6.77
C LEU A 230 -14.09 21.13 5.37
N ASP A 231 -13.19 21.52 4.48
CA ASP A 231 -13.36 21.41 3.03
C ASP A 231 -12.19 20.64 2.43
N PHE A 232 -12.32 20.17 1.19
CA PHE A 232 -11.23 19.57 0.47
C PHE A 232 -11.18 20.04 -0.98
N HIS A 233 -10.01 19.96 -1.56
CA HIS A 233 -9.79 20.12 -3.00
C HIS A 233 -8.90 18.98 -3.49
N ASP A 234 -9.33 18.33 -4.58
CA ASP A 234 -8.55 17.29 -5.25
C ASP A 234 -8.84 17.40 -6.76
N PRO A 235 -7.83 17.45 -7.63
CA PRO A 235 -8.06 17.62 -9.07
C PRO A 235 -8.71 16.40 -9.73
N MET A 236 -8.64 15.22 -9.10
CA MET A 236 -9.17 13.95 -9.63
C MET A 236 -10.46 13.53 -8.93
N VAL A 237 -10.73 14.05 -7.72
CA VAL A 237 -11.87 13.65 -6.88
C VAL A 237 -12.78 14.84 -6.63
N ASN A 238 -13.92 14.88 -7.31
CA ASN A 238 -14.91 15.96 -7.15
C ASN A 238 -15.79 15.78 -5.90
N GLU A 239 -16.03 14.54 -5.47
CA GLU A 239 -16.90 14.23 -4.35
C GLU A 239 -16.47 12.97 -3.62
N ILE A 240 -16.77 12.89 -2.32
CA ILE A 240 -16.53 11.73 -1.47
C ILE A 240 -17.79 11.34 -0.70
N SER A 241 -17.91 10.06 -0.35
CA SER A 241 -18.90 9.62 0.63
C SER A 241 -18.38 9.93 2.04
N TRP A 242 -19.09 10.79 2.76
CA TRP A 242 -18.68 11.29 4.06
C TRP A 242 -19.82 11.28 5.06
N ASN A 243 -19.70 10.47 6.14
CA ASN A 243 -20.73 10.34 7.18
C ASN A 243 -22.15 10.04 6.61
N GLY A 244 -22.21 9.15 5.59
CA GLY A 244 -23.47 8.76 4.93
C GLY A 244 -24.08 9.84 4.02
N ARG A 245 -23.33 10.89 3.68
CA ARG A 245 -23.72 11.96 2.76
C ARG A 245 -22.63 12.14 1.70
N THR A 246 -22.99 12.73 0.57
CA THR A 246 -22.01 13.20 -0.42
C THR A 246 -21.44 14.54 0.05
N LYS A 247 -20.11 14.63 0.13
CA LYS A 247 -19.38 15.87 0.33
C LYS A 247 -18.67 16.23 -0.97
N THR A 248 -18.99 17.40 -1.52
CA THR A 248 -18.38 17.92 -2.74
C THR A 248 -17.13 18.73 -2.40
N GLY A 249 -16.06 18.52 -3.13
CA GLY A 249 -14.83 19.28 -3.02
C GLY A 249 -14.94 20.66 -3.65
N LEU A 250 -13.99 21.53 -3.36
CA LEU A 250 -13.86 22.84 -4.00
C LEU A 250 -13.31 22.68 -5.41
N ASN A 251 -14.03 23.21 -6.41
CA ASN A 251 -13.62 23.09 -7.82
C ASN A 251 -12.43 24.02 -8.19
N GLN A 252 -12.26 25.12 -7.45
CA GLN A 252 -11.16 26.07 -7.64
C GLN A 252 -10.68 26.58 -6.28
N LEU A 253 -9.36 26.80 -6.20
CA LEU A 253 -8.72 27.47 -5.08
C LEU A 253 -8.65 28.97 -5.44
N ASP A 254 -9.64 29.75 -4.98
CA ASP A 254 -9.56 31.20 -5.12
C ASP A 254 -8.50 31.74 -4.16
N SER A 255 -7.50 32.41 -4.71
CA SER A 255 -6.54 33.21 -3.95
C SER A 255 -7.24 34.50 -3.47
N LYS A 256 -7.92 34.43 -2.33
CA LYS A 256 -8.34 35.63 -1.58
C LYS A 256 -7.67 35.68 -0.23
#